data_61ca38d83c9e5ca4dc92c96c15cea35d
#
_entry.id   61ca38d83c9e5ca4dc92c96c15cea35d
#
_cell.length_a   1.000
_cell.length_b   1.000
_cell.length_c   1.000
_cell.angle_alpha   90.00
_cell.angle_beta   90.00
_cell.angle_gamma   90.00
#
_symmetry.space_group_name_H-M   'P 1'
#
loop_
_entity.id
_entity.type
_entity.pdbx_description
1 polymer ?
#
loop_
_entity_poly.entity_id
_entity_poly.type
_entity_poly.pdbx_seq_one_letter_code
_entity_poly.pdbx_strand_id
1 'polypeptide(L)'
;MEIDSLCAEFTTFIPGRVLEDDANLLLRYRGGAKGVLHCSQVSCGEENNLNIRVYGTKGSLAWHQEHPNELKFIAKNEPAKILRRGNAYLSDTAKKFTRLPAGHPEAFIEAFANIYLEAVAAIRASIADQRGGSFDFPTVDDGVYGMAFLETAVKSASSNAKWTKFANIGK
;
A
#
# COMPACT_ATOMS: atom_id res chain seq x y z
N MET A 1 9.55 5.49 2.41
CA MET A 1 10.59 4.44 2.55
C MET A 1 11.04 4.06 1.15
N GLU A 2 12.35 4.00 0.89
CA GLU A 2 12.91 3.62 -0.42
C GLU A 2 13.44 2.20 -0.39
N ILE A 3 13.10 1.38 -1.38
CA ILE A 3 13.61 0.02 -1.52
C ILE A 3 15.10 0.08 -1.93
N ASP A 4 15.95 -0.69 -1.27
CA ASP A 4 17.36 -0.87 -1.61
C ASP A 4 17.56 -2.10 -2.50
N SER A 5 16.97 -3.21 -2.09
CA SER A 5 17.08 -4.48 -2.81
C SER A 5 15.92 -5.40 -2.46
N LEU A 6 15.64 -6.33 -3.34
CA LEU A 6 14.63 -7.36 -3.12
C LEU A 6 15.10 -8.74 -3.57
N CYS A 7 14.43 -9.76 -3.04
CA CYS A 7 14.53 -11.15 -3.48
C CYS A 7 13.11 -11.62 -3.75
N ALA A 8 12.85 -12.07 -4.96
CA ALA A 8 11.52 -12.49 -5.40
C ALA A 8 11.55 -13.95 -5.87
N GLU A 9 10.44 -14.64 -5.60
CA GLU A 9 10.11 -15.94 -6.17
C GLU A 9 8.71 -15.86 -6.76
N PHE A 10 8.58 -16.23 -8.04
CA PHE A 10 7.34 -16.27 -8.78
C PHE A 10 7.04 -17.69 -9.19
N THR A 11 5.78 -18.11 -9.07
CA THR A 11 5.36 -19.47 -9.37
C THR A 11 4.06 -19.45 -10.18
N THR A 12 3.95 -20.34 -11.15
CA THR A 12 2.71 -20.67 -11.84
C THR A 12 2.27 -22.05 -11.39
N PHE A 13 1.27 -22.10 -10.49
CA PHE A 13 0.73 -23.36 -9.99
C PHE A 13 -0.32 -23.97 -10.90
N ILE A 14 -1.08 -23.15 -11.64
CA ILE A 14 -2.15 -23.64 -12.49
C ILE A 14 -1.60 -23.92 -13.90
N PRO A 15 -1.66 -25.18 -14.37
CA PRO A 15 -1.19 -25.52 -15.72
C PRO A 15 -1.89 -24.70 -16.80
N GLY A 16 -1.11 -24.25 -17.79
CA GLY A 16 -1.60 -23.50 -18.94
C GLY A 16 -1.73 -21.97 -18.73
N ARG A 17 -1.49 -21.46 -17.56
CA ARG A 17 -1.33 -20.02 -17.37
C ARG A 17 -0.01 -19.53 -17.94
N VAL A 18 -0.04 -18.36 -18.58
CA VAL A 18 1.15 -17.72 -19.18
C VAL A 18 1.88 -16.87 -18.14
N LEU A 19 1.12 -16.24 -17.24
CA LEU A 19 1.66 -15.41 -16.15
C LEU A 19 1.67 -16.19 -14.84
N GLU A 20 2.52 -15.76 -13.95
CA GLU A 20 2.60 -16.26 -12.58
C GLU A 20 1.29 -16.00 -11.82
N ASP A 21 0.93 -16.92 -10.94
CA ASP A 21 -0.27 -16.84 -10.11
C ASP A 21 0.03 -16.79 -8.61
N ASP A 22 1.33 -16.82 -8.26
CA ASP A 22 1.83 -16.63 -6.91
C ASP A 22 3.17 -15.87 -6.93
N ALA A 23 3.33 -14.94 -5.99
CA ALA A 23 4.56 -14.18 -5.84
C ALA A 23 4.91 -13.94 -4.37
N ASN A 24 6.15 -14.25 -4.00
CA ASN A 24 6.71 -14.09 -2.68
C ASN A 24 7.96 -13.21 -2.75
N LEU A 25 7.99 -12.09 -2.00
CA LEU A 25 9.10 -11.16 -2.02
C LEU A 25 9.61 -10.83 -0.63
N LEU A 26 10.93 -10.77 -0.50
CA LEU A 26 11.62 -10.20 0.63
C LEU A 26 12.18 -8.83 0.24
N LEU A 27 11.97 -7.82 1.06
CA LEU A 27 12.33 -6.43 0.78
C LEU A 27 13.35 -5.91 1.79
N ARG A 28 14.31 -5.15 1.31
CA ARG A 28 15.22 -4.34 2.12
C ARG A 28 15.04 -2.88 1.74
N TYR A 29 14.89 -2.05 2.75
CA TYR A 29 14.75 -0.60 2.57
C TYR A 29 16.05 0.11 2.96
N ARG A 30 16.31 1.26 2.32
CA ARG A 30 17.36 2.17 2.72
C ARG A 30 17.15 2.59 4.15
N GLY A 31 17.74 2.60 5.06
CA GLY A 31 17.43 2.88 6.49
C GLY A 31 17.18 1.64 7.34
N GLY A 32 17.35 0.45 6.74
CA GLY A 32 17.48 -0.81 7.48
C GLY A 32 16.17 -1.57 7.74
N ALA A 33 15.02 -1.00 7.44
CA ALA A 33 13.73 -1.71 7.53
C ALA A 33 13.71 -2.92 6.59
N LYS A 34 12.88 -3.90 6.93
CA LYS A 34 12.64 -5.12 6.15
C LYS A 34 11.16 -5.24 5.86
N GLY A 35 10.82 -5.90 4.75
CA GLY A 35 9.45 -6.19 4.38
C GLY A 35 9.30 -7.58 3.79
N VAL A 36 8.09 -8.08 3.84
CA VAL A 36 7.63 -9.27 3.14
C VAL A 36 6.38 -8.87 2.37
N LEU A 37 6.30 -9.27 1.11
CA LEU A 37 5.11 -9.14 0.28
C LEU A 37 4.76 -10.51 -0.25
N HIS A 38 3.49 -10.89 -0.12
CA HIS A 38 2.92 -12.06 -0.74
C HIS A 38 1.68 -11.63 -1.52
N CYS A 39 1.54 -12.10 -2.74
CA CYS A 39 0.30 -11.97 -3.51
C CYS A 39 0.07 -13.25 -4.31
N SER A 40 -1.18 -13.70 -4.36
CA SER A 40 -1.54 -14.98 -4.95
C SER A 40 -2.95 -14.92 -5.52
N GLN A 41 -3.15 -15.61 -6.66
CA GLN A 41 -4.46 -15.84 -7.26
C GLN A 41 -4.97 -17.26 -6.99
N VAL A 42 -4.23 -18.03 -6.20
CA VAL A 42 -4.51 -19.45 -5.95
C VAL A 42 -4.63 -19.79 -4.47
N SER A 43 -4.63 -18.81 -3.60
CA SER A 43 -4.82 -18.96 -2.16
C SER A 43 -6.29 -19.29 -1.85
N CYS A 44 -6.62 -20.57 -1.84
CA CYS A 44 -7.98 -21.04 -1.59
C CYS A 44 -8.48 -20.63 -0.20
N GLY A 45 -9.68 -20.07 -0.15
CA GLY A 45 -10.28 -19.57 1.10
C GLY A 45 -10.03 -18.10 1.40
N GLU A 46 -9.13 -17.47 0.65
CA GLU A 46 -8.94 -16.03 0.65
C GLU A 46 -9.81 -15.39 -0.45
N GLU A 47 -10.48 -14.27 -0.15
CA GLU A 47 -11.18 -13.51 -1.18
C GLU A 47 -10.23 -12.46 -1.75
N ASN A 48 -10.28 -11.21 -1.34
CA ASN A 48 -9.24 -10.26 -1.75
C ASN A 48 -8.09 -10.17 -0.74
N ASN A 49 -8.41 -10.24 0.52
CA ASN A 49 -7.50 -10.28 1.68
C ASN A 49 -6.31 -9.29 1.61
N LEU A 50 -6.53 -8.10 1.04
CA LEU A 50 -5.50 -7.07 1.07
C LEU A 50 -5.31 -6.60 2.50
N ASN A 51 -4.13 -6.82 3.05
CA ASN A 51 -3.79 -6.39 4.39
C ASN A 51 -2.38 -5.80 4.47
N ILE A 52 -2.17 -4.92 5.42
CA ILE A 52 -0.86 -4.34 5.71
C ILE A 52 -0.59 -4.34 7.21
N ARG A 53 0.63 -4.72 7.58
CA ARG A 53 1.14 -4.67 8.95
C ARG A 53 2.46 -3.93 8.97
N VAL A 54 2.58 -2.97 9.88
CA VAL A 54 3.81 -2.19 10.06
C VAL A 54 4.25 -2.32 11.52
N TYR A 55 5.49 -2.72 11.72
CA TYR A 55 6.11 -2.89 13.03
C TYR A 55 7.24 -1.88 13.18
N GLY A 56 7.10 -1.00 14.15
CA GLY A 56 8.12 0.00 14.50
C GLY A 56 8.64 -0.21 15.92
N THR A 57 9.67 0.53 16.28
CA THR A 57 10.29 0.47 17.62
C THR A 57 9.38 0.99 18.75
N LYS A 58 8.37 1.80 18.40
CA LYS A 58 7.43 2.41 19.35
C LYS A 58 6.05 1.76 19.34
N GLY A 59 5.76 0.89 18.38
CA GLY A 59 4.45 0.26 18.26
C GLY A 59 4.22 -0.33 16.88
N SER A 60 2.99 -0.78 16.64
CA SER A 60 2.60 -1.43 15.39
C SER A 60 1.22 -0.98 14.93
N LEU A 61 1.00 -1.12 13.63
CA LEU A 61 -0.27 -0.90 12.95
C LEU A 61 -0.64 -2.15 12.16
N ALA A 62 -1.92 -2.48 12.10
CA ALA A 62 -2.45 -3.48 11.20
C ALA A 62 -3.80 -3.05 10.65
N TRP A 63 -3.95 -3.14 9.34
CA TRP A 63 -5.18 -2.84 8.62
C TRP A 63 -5.52 -3.97 7.66
N HIS A 64 -6.81 -4.17 7.45
CA HIS A 64 -7.36 -5.23 6.62
C HIS A 64 -8.49 -4.67 5.77
N GLN A 65 -8.46 -4.88 4.45
CA GLN A 65 -9.44 -4.31 3.53
C GLN A 65 -10.87 -4.78 3.79
N GLU A 66 -11.05 -6.03 4.20
CA GLU A 66 -12.38 -6.59 4.49
C GLU A 66 -12.99 -6.08 5.81
N HIS A 67 -12.19 -5.36 6.61
CA HIS A 67 -12.60 -4.60 7.78
C HIS A 67 -12.11 -3.14 7.67
N PRO A 68 -12.46 -2.40 6.60
CA PRO A 68 -11.78 -1.17 6.18
C PRO A 68 -11.93 -0.02 7.17
N ASN A 69 -12.97 -0.06 8.02
CA ASN A 69 -13.28 0.98 8.99
C ASN A 69 -12.53 0.87 10.30
N GLU A 70 -11.63 -0.11 10.44
CA GLU A 70 -10.88 -0.40 11.64
C GLU A 70 -9.37 -0.39 11.38
N LEU A 71 -8.61 0.28 12.25
CA LEU A 71 -7.16 0.22 12.30
C LEU A 71 -6.75 -0.29 13.67
N LYS A 72 -6.08 -1.43 13.72
CA LYS A 72 -5.48 -1.93 14.95
C LYS A 72 -4.17 -1.18 15.21
N PHE A 73 -4.08 -0.53 16.34
CA PHE A 73 -2.90 0.15 16.84
C PHE A 73 -2.44 -0.44 18.16
N ILE A 74 -1.15 -0.68 18.30
CA ILE A 74 -0.54 -1.18 19.54
C ILE A 74 0.67 -0.33 19.81
N ALA A 75 0.62 0.50 20.86
CA ALA A 75 1.82 1.16 21.37
C ALA A 75 2.67 0.14 22.16
N LYS A 76 3.97 0.35 22.19
CA LYS A 76 4.90 -0.55 22.88
C LYS A 76 4.51 -0.69 24.34
N ASN A 77 4.36 -1.92 24.82
CA ASN A 77 3.96 -2.28 26.18
C ASN A 77 2.53 -1.84 26.58
N GLU A 78 1.67 -1.53 25.59
CA GLU A 78 0.26 -1.20 25.84
C GLU A 78 -0.68 -2.24 25.21
N PRO A 79 -1.93 -2.36 25.71
CA PRO A 79 -2.95 -3.15 25.07
C PRO A 79 -3.26 -2.65 23.65
N ALA A 80 -3.75 -3.57 22.81
CA ALA A 80 -4.21 -3.22 21.47
C ALA A 80 -5.44 -2.29 21.53
N LYS A 81 -5.43 -1.26 20.71
CA LYS A 81 -6.55 -0.33 20.50
C LYS A 81 -7.08 -0.51 19.08
N ILE A 82 -8.39 -0.50 18.91
CA ILE A 82 -9.04 -0.43 17.61
C ILE A 82 -9.50 0.99 17.37
N LEU A 83 -8.88 1.66 16.42
CA LEU A 83 -9.28 2.98 15.97
C LEU A 83 -10.30 2.83 14.85
N ARG A 84 -11.47 3.44 15.03
CA ARG A 84 -12.57 3.33 14.06
C ARG A 84 -12.80 4.64 13.34
N ARG A 85 -13.08 4.53 12.04
CA ARG A 85 -13.42 5.65 11.17
C ARG A 85 -14.57 6.48 11.74
N GLY A 86 -14.58 7.77 11.45
CA GLY A 86 -15.67 8.71 11.81
C GLY A 86 -15.68 9.16 13.25
N ASN A 87 -14.73 8.76 14.07
CA ASN A 87 -14.67 9.12 15.49
C ASN A 87 -13.87 10.42 15.74
N ALA A 88 -14.21 11.13 16.80
CA ALA A 88 -13.63 12.43 17.12
C ALA A 88 -12.12 12.39 17.45
N TYR A 89 -11.62 11.26 17.93
CA TYR A 89 -10.20 11.07 18.27
C TYR A 89 -9.26 10.92 17.05
N LEU A 90 -9.80 10.83 15.84
CA LEU A 90 -8.98 10.72 14.63
C LEU A 90 -8.35 12.07 14.29
N SER A 91 -7.19 12.02 13.61
CA SER A 91 -6.53 13.20 13.06
C SER A 91 -7.41 13.90 12.00
N ASP A 92 -7.18 15.19 11.79
CA ASP A 92 -7.90 15.94 10.77
C ASP A 92 -7.64 15.38 9.37
N THR A 93 -6.44 14.88 9.10
CA THR A 93 -6.11 14.18 7.85
C THR A 93 -7.02 12.96 7.63
N ALA A 94 -7.23 12.12 8.66
CA ALA A 94 -8.12 10.97 8.55
C ALA A 94 -9.60 11.38 8.41
N LYS A 95 -10.01 12.46 9.10
CA LYS A 95 -11.37 13.00 9.00
C LYS A 95 -11.69 13.55 7.61
N LYS A 96 -10.70 14.13 6.91
CA LYS A 96 -10.85 14.62 5.52
C LYS A 96 -11.42 13.55 4.58
N PHE A 97 -11.06 12.30 4.78
CA PHE A 97 -11.50 11.17 3.95
C PHE A 97 -12.74 10.44 4.50
N THR A 98 -13.43 11.05 5.46
CA THR A 98 -14.63 10.50 6.09
C THR A 98 -15.86 11.34 5.71
N ARG A 99 -16.89 10.70 5.15
CA ARG A 99 -18.16 11.35 4.77
C ARG A 99 -19.27 11.07 5.76
N LEU A 100 -19.36 9.81 6.18
CA LEU A 100 -20.44 9.35 7.05
C LEU A 100 -20.00 9.36 8.52
N PRO A 101 -20.92 9.58 9.45
CA PRO A 101 -20.60 9.57 10.88
C PRO A 101 -20.17 8.17 11.36
N ALA A 102 -19.64 8.10 12.57
CA ALA A 102 -19.29 6.84 13.22
C ALA A 102 -20.48 5.86 13.22
N GLY A 103 -20.22 4.58 13.00
CA GLY A 103 -21.23 3.53 12.90
C GLY A 103 -21.86 3.36 11.52
N HIS A 104 -21.55 4.21 10.54
CA HIS A 104 -21.98 4.06 9.15
C HIS A 104 -20.76 3.67 8.30
N PRO A 105 -20.65 2.42 7.84
CA PRO A 105 -19.46 1.97 7.14
C PRO A 105 -19.23 2.69 5.82
N GLU A 106 -17.99 3.02 5.54
CA GLU A 106 -17.49 3.41 4.22
C GLU A 106 -16.46 2.38 3.78
N ALA A 107 -16.38 2.11 2.48
CA ALA A 107 -15.51 1.06 1.98
C ALA A 107 -14.91 1.41 0.61
N PHE A 108 -14.88 0.45 -0.30
CA PHE A 108 -14.20 0.49 -1.57
C PHE A 108 -14.66 1.63 -2.48
N ILE A 109 -15.97 1.88 -2.58
CA ILE A 109 -16.54 2.94 -3.42
C ILE A 109 -16.11 4.31 -2.92
N GLU A 110 -16.20 4.57 -1.61
CA GLU A 110 -15.81 5.84 -1.01
C GLU A 110 -14.28 6.05 -1.08
N ALA A 111 -13.49 4.99 -1.00
CA ALA A 111 -12.04 5.06 -1.17
C ALA A 111 -11.68 5.52 -2.59
N PHE A 112 -12.30 4.97 -3.63
CA PHE A 112 -12.15 5.44 -5.01
C PHE A 112 -12.63 6.87 -5.18
N ALA A 113 -13.79 7.24 -4.61
CA ALA A 113 -14.30 8.59 -4.66
C ALA A 113 -13.32 9.62 -4.06
N ASN A 114 -12.56 9.25 -3.02
CA ASN A 114 -11.51 10.11 -2.46
C ASN A 114 -10.42 10.45 -3.49
N ILE A 115 -9.95 9.46 -4.25
CA ILE A 115 -8.94 9.66 -5.30
C ILE A 115 -9.46 10.63 -6.37
N TYR A 116 -10.69 10.42 -6.85
CA TYR A 116 -11.30 11.32 -7.84
C TYR A 116 -11.51 12.74 -7.32
N LEU A 117 -11.90 12.92 -6.06
CA LEU A 117 -12.05 14.24 -5.47
C LEU A 117 -10.73 15.01 -5.42
N GLU A 118 -9.64 14.36 -5.01
CA GLU A 118 -8.31 14.97 -4.99
C GLU A 118 -7.84 15.29 -6.42
N ALA A 119 -8.04 14.42 -7.38
CA ALA A 119 -7.69 14.67 -8.78
C ALA A 119 -8.48 15.85 -9.36
N VAL A 120 -9.80 15.93 -9.11
CA VAL A 120 -10.64 17.05 -9.55
C VAL A 120 -10.20 18.34 -8.87
N ALA A 121 -9.85 18.31 -7.59
CA ALA A 121 -9.33 19.50 -6.90
C ALA A 121 -8.03 20.00 -7.53
N ALA A 122 -7.10 19.09 -7.88
CA ALA A 122 -5.86 19.43 -8.57
C ALA A 122 -6.13 20.05 -9.95
N ILE A 123 -7.05 19.48 -10.74
CA ILE A 123 -7.44 20.04 -12.06
C ILE A 123 -8.01 21.44 -11.90
N ARG A 124 -8.92 21.65 -10.97
CA ARG A 124 -9.51 22.98 -10.71
C ARG A 124 -8.45 24.01 -10.30
N ALA A 125 -7.52 23.64 -9.42
CA ALA A 125 -6.43 24.51 -9.02
C ALA A 125 -5.53 24.86 -10.21
N SER A 126 -5.25 23.92 -11.09
CA SER A 126 -4.47 24.16 -12.33
C SER A 126 -5.17 25.12 -13.28
N ILE A 127 -6.48 24.96 -13.50
CA ILE A 127 -7.28 25.87 -14.34
C ILE A 127 -7.32 27.29 -13.76
N ALA A 128 -7.38 27.42 -12.43
CA ALA A 128 -7.38 28.70 -11.74
C ALA A 128 -5.97 29.32 -11.57
N ASP A 129 -4.94 28.72 -12.16
CA ASP A 129 -3.50 29.08 -12.00
C ASP A 129 -3.05 29.18 -10.53
N GLN A 130 -3.70 28.42 -9.65
CA GLN A 130 -3.36 28.30 -8.23
C GLN A 130 -2.31 27.20 -8.05
N ARG A 131 -1.04 27.52 -8.36
CA ARG A 131 0.09 26.60 -8.22
C ARG A 131 0.52 26.52 -6.75
N GLY A 132 0.62 25.33 -6.19
CA GLY A 132 1.15 25.10 -4.83
C GLY A 132 0.22 24.34 -3.89
N GLY A 133 -0.90 23.84 -4.34
CA GLY A 133 -1.74 22.91 -3.58
C GLY A 133 -1.04 21.55 -3.39
N SER A 134 -1.13 20.99 -2.18
CA SER A 134 -0.77 19.58 -1.94
C SER A 134 -2.02 18.72 -2.10
N PHE A 135 -1.98 17.78 -3.04
CA PHE A 135 -3.07 16.85 -3.32
C PHE A 135 -2.61 15.42 -3.01
N ASP A 136 -3.50 14.62 -2.45
CA ASP A 136 -3.18 13.28 -1.97
C ASP A 136 -3.66 12.21 -2.97
N PHE A 137 -2.96 12.11 -4.08
CA PHE A 137 -3.15 11.04 -5.07
C PHE A 137 -1.81 10.62 -5.68
N PRO A 138 -1.68 9.38 -6.19
CA PRO A 138 -0.46 8.93 -6.85
C PRO A 138 -0.13 9.75 -8.09
N THR A 139 1.13 10.15 -8.20
CA THR A 139 1.66 10.93 -9.32
C THR A 139 2.27 10.01 -10.38
N VAL A 140 2.73 10.59 -11.50
CA VAL A 140 3.50 9.87 -12.52
C VAL A 140 4.80 9.28 -11.94
N ASP A 141 5.42 9.96 -10.98
CA ASP A 141 6.65 9.47 -10.34
C ASP A 141 6.37 8.22 -9.50
N ASP A 142 5.22 8.16 -8.81
CA ASP A 142 4.77 6.95 -8.11
C ASP A 142 4.53 5.80 -9.09
N GLY A 143 3.98 6.10 -10.27
CA GLY A 143 3.81 5.13 -11.35
C GLY A 143 5.15 4.59 -11.87
N VAL A 144 6.12 5.47 -12.12
CA VAL A 144 7.48 5.08 -12.53
C VAL A 144 8.14 4.20 -11.46
N TYR A 145 7.98 4.57 -10.18
CA TYR A 145 8.50 3.76 -9.07
C TYR A 145 7.85 2.37 -9.01
N GLY A 146 6.53 2.32 -9.24
CA GLY A 146 5.78 1.05 -9.31
C GLY A 146 6.26 0.16 -10.44
N MET A 147 6.48 0.71 -11.65
CA MET A 147 7.02 -0.05 -12.78
C MET A 147 8.44 -0.56 -12.50
N ALA A 148 9.30 0.27 -11.94
CA ALA A 148 10.65 -0.14 -11.54
C ALA A 148 10.63 -1.28 -10.49
N PHE A 149 9.63 -1.27 -9.59
CA PHE A 149 9.43 -2.37 -8.65
C PHE A 149 9.09 -3.67 -9.38
N LEU A 150 8.12 -3.64 -10.30
CA LEU A 150 7.72 -4.83 -11.07
C LEU A 150 8.89 -5.38 -11.89
N GLU A 151 9.61 -4.54 -12.63
CA GLU A 151 10.76 -4.96 -13.42
C GLU A 151 11.87 -5.56 -12.56
N THR A 152 12.14 -4.96 -11.40
CA THR A 152 13.14 -5.48 -10.46
C THR A 152 12.70 -6.83 -9.87
N ALA A 153 11.42 -7.00 -9.59
CA ALA A 153 10.88 -8.26 -9.07
C ALA A 153 10.96 -9.39 -10.12
N VAL A 154 10.57 -9.12 -11.36
CA VAL A 154 10.72 -10.07 -12.47
C VAL A 154 12.18 -10.45 -12.70
N LYS A 155 13.08 -9.47 -12.71
CA LYS A 155 14.52 -9.72 -12.83
C LYS A 155 15.06 -10.56 -11.67
N SER A 156 14.58 -10.34 -10.46
CA SER A 156 14.97 -11.11 -9.27
C SER A 156 14.48 -12.55 -9.36
N ALA A 157 13.22 -12.75 -9.71
CA ALA A 157 12.61 -14.07 -9.85
C ALA A 157 13.27 -14.93 -10.95
N SER A 158 13.77 -14.29 -12.01
CA SER A 158 14.48 -14.95 -13.11
C SER A 158 15.97 -15.16 -12.83
N SER A 159 16.49 -14.79 -11.65
CA SER A 159 17.90 -14.80 -11.30
C SER A 159 18.20 -15.77 -10.17
N ASN A 160 19.37 -16.43 -10.24
CA ASN A 160 19.92 -17.20 -9.12
C ASN A 160 20.57 -16.31 -8.05
N ALA A 161 20.63 -14.98 -8.25
CA ALA A 161 21.17 -14.07 -7.25
C ALA A 161 20.18 -13.88 -6.10
N LYS A 162 20.63 -14.06 -4.86
CA LYS A 162 19.79 -13.94 -3.67
C LYS A 162 19.12 -12.56 -3.53
N TRP A 163 19.82 -11.49 -3.93
CA TRP A 163 19.34 -10.12 -3.82
C TRP A 163 19.58 -9.34 -5.10
N THR A 164 18.54 -8.74 -5.63
CA THR A 164 18.61 -7.84 -6.78
C THR A 164 18.50 -6.39 -6.28
N LYS A 165 19.44 -5.54 -6.68
CA LYS A 165 19.39 -4.11 -6.37
C LYS A 165 18.21 -3.47 -7.06
N PHE A 166 17.50 -2.61 -6.34
CA PHE A 166 16.40 -1.83 -6.90
C PHE A 166 16.94 -0.88 -7.98
N ALA A 167 16.21 -0.74 -9.06
CA ALA A 167 16.60 0.14 -10.16
C ALA A 167 16.75 1.58 -9.66
N ASN A 168 17.83 2.24 -10.08
CA ASN A 168 18.01 3.66 -9.79
C ASN A 168 17.19 4.46 -10.80
N ILE A 169 15.95 4.76 -10.44
CA ILE A 169 15.14 5.76 -11.13
C ILE A 169 15.58 7.11 -10.59
N GLY A 170 16.46 7.79 -11.34
CA GLY A 170 16.97 9.10 -10.94
C GLY A 170 15.82 10.03 -10.52
N LYS A 171 15.96 10.63 -9.33
CA LYS A 171 15.15 11.78 -8.91
C LYS A 171 15.75 13.04 -9.47
#